data_d8b86340df8b15a56c033bd2aa7db421
#
_entry.id   d8b86340df8b15a56c033bd2aa7db421
#
_cell.length_a   1.000
_cell.length_b   1.000
_cell.length_c   1.000
_cell.angle_alpha   90.00
_cell.angle_beta   90.00
_cell.angle_gamma   90.00
#
_symmetry.space_group_name_H-M   'P 1'
#
loop_
_entity.id
_entity.type
_entity.pdbx_description
1 polymer ?
#
loop_
_entity_poly.entity_id
_entity_poly.type
_entity_poly.pdbx_seq_one_letter_code
_entity_poly.pdbx_strand_id
1 'polypeptide(L)'
;MTTEISRRKFLKMLGAGTGVMAAGVLIPGGVLTSGRVLQASKNKLKFRAVGGLPQGSFPSYASYVIEGTIDLKTHSGVATKTVFAGPPEAMSSIALPGLSRTIRITEVEDSGSVLRLRGIVDDKSQLRRGENPNIDITVDSGRETASSSFMNSKVSLKLE
;
A
#
# COMPACT_ATOMS: atom_id res chain seq x y z
N MET A 1 29.71 -3.41 -7.50
CA MET A 1 29.32 -4.79 -7.12
C MET A 1 27.88 -4.76 -6.69
N THR A 2 26.97 -5.09 -7.60
CA THR A 2 25.52 -5.09 -7.36
C THR A 2 25.17 -6.48 -6.83
N THR A 3 24.82 -6.56 -5.56
CA THR A 3 24.42 -7.82 -4.94
C THR A 3 22.99 -8.12 -5.37
N GLU A 4 22.82 -8.97 -6.36
CA GLU A 4 21.50 -9.52 -6.73
C GLU A 4 20.94 -10.32 -5.55
N ILE A 5 19.95 -9.77 -4.89
CA ILE A 5 19.17 -10.50 -3.90
C ILE A 5 18.16 -11.35 -4.68
N SER A 6 18.45 -12.63 -4.81
CA SER A 6 17.60 -13.62 -5.48
C SER A 6 16.18 -13.63 -4.87
N ARG A 7 15.15 -13.84 -5.72
CA ARG A 7 13.73 -14.04 -5.34
C ARG A 7 13.56 -14.96 -4.12
N ARG A 8 14.42 -15.98 -3.98
CA ARG A 8 14.44 -16.87 -2.82
C ARG A 8 14.87 -16.17 -1.51
N LYS A 9 15.76 -15.16 -1.58
CA LYS A 9 16.17 -14.39 -0.39
C LYS A 9 15.08 -13.41 0.04
N PHE A 10 14.39 -12.79 -0.91
CA PHE A 10 13.24 -11.93 -0.62
C PHE A 10 12.11 -12.70 0.07
N LEU A 11 11.75 -13.86 -0.46
CA LEU A 11 10.76 -14.77 0.16
C LEU A 11 11.22 -15.33 1.51
N LYS A 12 12.51 -15.56 1.71
CA LYS A 12 13.04 -16.02 3.01
C LYS A 12 13.08 -14.91 4.05
N MET A 13 13.35 -13.66 3.68
CA MET A 13 13.24 -12.51 4.60
C MET A 13 11.79 -12.27 5.04
N LEU A 14 10.83 -12.49 4.13
CA LEU A 14 9.40 -12.41 4.45
C LEU A 14 8.87 -13.63 5.22
N GLY A 15 9.53 -14.78 5.12
CA GLY A 15 9.10 -16.06 5.72
C GLY A 15 9.77 -16.44 7.04
N ALA A 16 10.77 -15.71 7.52
CA ALA A 16 11.49 -16.04 8.75
C ALA A 16 10.81 -15.55 10.06
N GLY A 17 9.56 -15.13 9.98
CA GLY A 17 8.70 -14.85 11.14
C GLY A 17 7.92 -16.09 11.53
N THR A 18 8.56 -16.95 12.29
CA THR A 18 8.09 -18.19 12.96
C THR A 18 6.60 -18.24 13.25
N GLY A 19 5.99 -19.34 12.80
CA GLY A 19 4.67 -19.76 13.20
C GLY A 19 4.56 -19.96 14.71
N VAL A 20 3.60 -19.28 15.31
CA VAL A 20 2.96 -19.74 16.53
C VAL A 20 1.50 -19.99 16.17
N MET A 21 1.15 -21.25 16.10
CA MET A 21 -0.23 -21.71 16.17
C MET A 21 -0.77 -21.33 17.56
N ALA A 22 -1.68 -20.39 17.62
CA ALA A 22 -2.51 -20.20 18.80
C ALA A 22 -3.97 -20.29 18.37
N ALA A 23 -4.62 -21.29 18.91
CA ALA A 23 -6.04 -21.58 18.81
C ALA A 23 -6.87 -20.36 19.23
N GLY A 24 -8.05 -20.25 18.61
CA GLY A 24 -8.94 -19.11 18.71
C GLY A 24 -9.40 -18.73 20.12
N VAL A 25 -9.51 -17.43 20.29
CA VAL A 25 -10.49 -16.80 21.18
C VAL A 25 -11.05 -15.60 20.44
N LEU A 26 -12.34 -15.64 20.16
CA LEU A 26 -13.12 -14.50 19.71
C LEU A 26 -13.22 -13.49 20.85
N ILE A 27 -12.59 -12.35 20.72
CA ILE A 27 -12.81 -11.20 21.60
C ILE A 27 -13.47 -10.09 20.75
N PRO A 28 -14.71 -9.69 21.07
CA PRO A 28 -15.32 -8.52 20.45
C PRO A 28 -14.78 -7.27 21.14
N GLY A 29 -14.00 -6.51 20.43
CA GLY A 29 -13.36 -5.29 20.92
C GLY A 29 -11.98 -5.13 20.29
N GLY A 30 -11.95 -4.87 18.99
CA GLY A 30 -10.69 -4.87 18.23
C GLY A 30 -9.80 -3.69 18.56
N VAL A 31 -8.80 -3.93 19.38
CA VAL A 31 -7.56 -3.15 19.36
C VAL A 31 -6.83 -3.57 18.09
N LEU A 32 -6.70 -2.67 17.13
CA LEU A 32 -5.86 -2.85 15.96
C LEU A 32 -4.40 -2.90 16.41
N THR A 33 -3.90 -4.08 16.65
CA THR A 33 -2.47 -4.30 16.89
C THR A 33 -1.72 -4.07 15.59
N SER A 34 -0.94 -3.00 15.57
CA SER A 34 0.09 -2.69 14.60
C SER A 34 0.97 -3.92 14.34
N GLY A 35 1.01 -4.38 13.13
CA GLY A 35 2.04 -5.33 12.77
C GLY A 35 1.72 -6.24 11.62
N ARG A 36 2.09 -5.87 10.43
CA ARG A 36 2.85 -6.64 9.45
C ARG A 36 2.68 -6.08 8.05
N VAL A 37 3.72 -5.49 7.65
CA VAL A 37 3.93 -4.68 6.47
C VAL A 37 3.68 -5.39 5.15
N LEU A 38 3.92 -6.68 5.10
CA LEU A 38 3.73 -7.49 3.90
C LEU A 38 3.33 -8.91 4.28
N GLN A 39 2.12 -9.33 3.94
CA GLN A 39 1.73 -10.73 4.03
C GLN A 39 1.89 -11.38 2.66
N ALA A 40 2.92 -12.20 2.51
CA ALA A 40 3.11 -13.02 1.32
C ALA A 40 2.53 -14.42 1.54
N SER A 41 1.49 -14.79 0.82
CA SER A 41 1.19 -16.18 0.53
C SER A 41 1.94 -16.57 -0.76
N LYS A 42 2.04 -17.86 -1.07
CA LYS A 42 2.89 -18.42 -2.13
C LYS A 42 2.93 -17.66 -3.47
N ASN A 43 1.88 -16.88 -3.80
CA ASN A 43 1.78 -16.10 -5.04
C ASN A 43 1.08 -14.73 -4.85
N LYS A 44 0.65 -14.38 -3.62
CA LYS A 44 -0.06 -13.12 -3.37
C LYS A 44 0.71 -12.28 -2.37
N LEU A 45 0.88 -11.02 -2.71
CA LEU A 45 1.46 -10.01 -1.86
C LEU A 45 0.37 -9.04 -1.42
N LYS A 46 0.27 -8.80 -0.11
CA LYS A 46 -0.55 -7.72 0.44
C LYS A 46 0.36 -6.66 1.01
N PHE A 47 0.04 -5.42 0.79
CA PHE A 47 0.74 -4.29 1.39
C PHE A 47 -0.25 -3.23 1.85
N ARG A 48 0.16 -2.48 2.85
CA ARG A 48 -0.49 -1.26 3.33
C ARG A 48 0.58 -0.22 3.63
N ALA A 49 0.34 1.01 3.23
CA ALA A 49 1.25 2.12 3.49
C ALA A 49 0.47 3.38 3.83
N VAL A 50 1.00 4.16 4.76
CA VAL A 50 0.36 5.37 5.29
C VAL A 50 1.34 6.53 5.26
N GLY A 51 0.85 7.73 4.98
CA GLY A 51 1.62 8.95 5.04
C GLY A 51 0.75 10.19 5.12
N GLY A 52 1.34 11.29 5.56
CA GLY A 52 0.68 12.59 5.54
C GLY A 52 0.57 13.14 4.11
N LEU A 53 -0.47 13.86 3.82
CA LEU A 53 -0.57 14.60 2.56
C LEU A 53 0.41 15.77 2.54
N PRO A 54 0.99 16.12 1.37
CA PRO A 54 1.88 17.25 1.24
C PRO A 54 1.19 18.54 1.67
N GLN A 55 1.91 19.39 2.40
CA GLN A 55 1.43 20.71 2.79
C GLN A 55 1.08 21.55 1.54
N GLY A 56 -0.02 22.24 1.59
CA GLY A 56 -0.48 23.20 0.55
C GLY A 56 -1.77 22.85 -0.14
N SER A 57 -2.17 21.58 -0.20
CA SER A 57 -3.43 21.17 -0.86
C SER A 57 -4.52 20.78 0.14
N PHE A 58 -4.14 20.43 1.35
CA PHE A 58 -5.02 20.07 2.47
C PHE A 58 -4.38 20.52 3.77
N PRO A 59 -5.19 20.82 4.79
CA PRO A 59 -4.64 21.03 6.12
C PRO A 59 -3.82 19.80 6.52
N SER A 60 -2.76 20.01 7.29
CA SER A 60 -1.81 19.01 7.79
C SER A 60 -2.44 17.89 8.65
N TYR A 61 -3.73 17.70 8.54
CA TYR A 61 -4.57 16.78 9.30
C TYR A 61 -5.19 15.67 8.45
N ALA A 62 -4.65 15.40 7.28
CA ALA A 62 -5.15 14.33 6.43
C ALA A 62 -4.07 13.28 6.19
N SER A 63 -4.46 12.02 6.34
CA SER A 63 -3.63 10.86 6.07
C SER A 63 -4.01 10.22 4.76
N TYR A 64 -3.01 9.86 3.99
CA TYR A 64 -3.16 9.12 2.75
C TYR A 64 -2.77 7.67 2.98
N VAL A 65 -3.69 6.78 2.72
CA VAL A 65 -3.51 5.33 2.86
C VAL A 65 -3.60 4.70 1.49
N ILE A 66 -2.67 3.81 1.20
CA ILE A 66 -2.76 2.91 0.07
C ILE A 66 -2.58 1.47 0.56
N GLU A 67 -3.47 0.60 0.12
CA GLU A 67 -3.40 -0.81 0.42
C GLU A 67 -3.70 -1.61 -0.84
N GLY A 68 -3.09 -2.79 -0.97
CA GLY A 68 -3.27 -3.57 -2.17
C GLY A 68 -3.01 -5.05 -1.98
N THR A 69 -3.58 -5.82 -2.90
CA THR A 69 -3.33 -7.24 -3.04
C THR A 69 -2.91 -7.52 -4.48
N ILE A 70 -1.70 -8.03 -4.63
CA ILE A 70 -1.06 -8.30 -5.91
C ILE A 70 -0.87 -9.80 -6.07
N ASP A 71 -1.27 -10.33 -7.20
CA ASP A 71 -0.93 -11.69 -7.62
C ASP A 71 0.35 -11.64 -8.46
N LEU A 72 1.43 -12.16 -7.89
CA LEU A 72 2.75 -12.15 -8.52
C LEU A 72 2.87 -13.13 -9.70
N LYS A 73 1.93 -14.09 -9.79
CA LYS A 73 1.90 -15.06 -10.89
C LYS A 73 1.25 -14.46 -12.13
N THR A 74 0.15 -13.75 -11.95
CA THR A 74 -0.60 -13.12 -13.06
C THR A 74 -0.15 -11.68 -13.33
N HIS A 75 0.78 -11.13 -12.54
CA HIS A 75 1.25 -9.76 -12.62
C HIS A 75 0.10 -8.72 -12.59
N SER A 76 -0.90 -8.99 -11.77
CA SER A 76 -2.11 -8.18 -11.66
C SER A 76 -2.59 -8.05 -10.23
N GLY A 77 -3.54 -7.18 -9.98
CA GLY A 77 -4.07 -7.01 -8.63
C GLY A 77 -5.01 -5.82 -8.51
N VAL A 78 -5.38 -5.54 -7.28
CA VAL A 78 -6.20 -4.39 -6.92
C VAL A 78 -5.52 -3.64 -5.77
N ALA A 79 -5.49 -2.33 -5.88
CA ALA A 79 -5.11 -1.45 -4.79
C ALA A 79 -6.22 -0.42 -4.54
N THR A 80 -6.33 0.02 -3.31
CA THR A 80 -7.24 1.11 -2.93
C THR A 80 -6.42 2.24 -2.33
N LYS A 81 -6.63 3.46 -2.78
CA LYS A 81 -6.13 4.66 -2.14
C LYS A 81 -7.28 5.38 -1.44
N THR A 82 -7.06 5.82 -0.21
CA THR A 82 -8.09 6.51 0.59
C THR A 82 -7.44 7.62 1.41
N VAL A 83 -8.13 8.74 1.56
CA VAL A 83 -7.72 9.82 2.44
C VAL A 83 -8.61 9.82 3.68
N PHE A 84 -7.98 9.83 4.83
CA PHE A 84 -8.66 9.89 6.13
C PHE A 84 -8.40 11.24 6.81
N ALA A 85 -9.32 11.64 7.68
CA ALA A 85 -9.10 12.79 8.55
C ALA A 85 -8.06 12.44 9.64
N GLY A 86 -7.26 13.43 10.02
CA GLY A 86 -6.22 13.30 11.04
C GLY A 86 -4.83 12.97 10.48
N PRO A 87 -3.78 13.25 11.27
CA PRO A 87 -2.41 12.92 10.90
C PRO A 87 -2.17 11.39 10.98
N PRO A 88 -1.12 10.85 10.36
CA PRO A 88 -0.83 9.41 10.34
C PRO A 88 -0.80 8.77 11.74
N GLU A 89 -0.30 9.49 12.74
CA GLU A 89 -0.15 9.02 14.13
C GLU A 89 -1.49 9.00 14.89
N ALA A 90 -2.48 9.73 14.41
CA ALA A 90 -3.81 9.85 15.01
C ALA A 90 -4.90 9.88 13.94
N MET A 91 -4.78 8.99 12.97
CA MET A 91 -5.70 8.89 11.84
C MET A 91 -7.10 8.47 12.31
N SER A 92 -8.10 9.23 11.89
CA SER A 92 -9.51 8.88 12.13
C SER A 92 -9.92 7.68 11.27
N SER A 93 -10.95 6.97 11.70
CA SER A 93 -11.62 5.97 10.86
C SER A 93 -12.53 6.59 9.78
N ILE A 94 -12.67 7.92 9.76
CA ILE A 94 -13.54 8.63 8.84
C ILE A 94 -12.78 8.92 7.55
N ALA A 95 -13.16 8.24 6.46
CA ALA A 95 -12.67 8.54 5.14
C ALA A 95 -13.26 9.84 4.60
N LEU A 96 -12.43 10.68 4.00
CA LEU A 96 -12.90 11.92 3.39
C LEU A 96 -13.68 11.61 2.09
N PRO A 97 -14.92 12.14 1.96
CA PRO A 97 -15.77 11.85 0.83
C PRO A 97 -15.14 12.20 -0.53
N GLY A 98 -15.33 11.35 -1.52
CA GLY A 98 -14.86 11.58 -2.88
C GLY A 98 -13.33 11.49 -3.07
N LEU A 99 -12.59 11.00 -2.06
CA LEU A 99 -11.13 10.87 -2.10
C LEU A 99 -10.65 9.40 -2.04
N SER A 100 -11.55 8.44 -2.14
CA SER A 100 -11.20 7.04 -2.33
C SER A 100 -11.16 6.66 -3.81
N ARG A 101 -10.20 5.83 -4.18
CA ARG A 101 -10.06 5.29 -5.54
C ARG A 101 -9.70 3.83 -5.48
N THR A 102 -10.39 3.03 -6.28
CA THR A 102 -9.98 1.66 -6.59
C THR A 102 -9.11 1.66 -7.83
N ILE A 103 -7.97 1.01 -7.76
CA ILE A 103 -6.96 0.97 -8.80
C ILE A 103 -6.80 -0.48 -9.22
N ARG A 104 -7.04 -0.76 -10.48
CA ARG A 104 -6.72 -2.05 -11.08
C ARG A 104 -5.27 -2.03 -11.52
N ILE A 105 -4.46 -2.92 -10.93
CA ILE A 105 -3.05 -3.08 -11.29
C ILE A 105 -2.96 -3.90 -12.58
N THR A 106 -2.29 -3.32 -13.57
CA THR A 106 -2.14 -3.89 -14.91
C THR A 106 -0.72 -4.31 -15.20
N GLU A 107 0.26 -3.83 -14.43
CA GLU A 107 1.67 -4.15 -14.63
C GLU A 107 2.36 -4.24 -13.28
N VAL A 108 3.22 -5.25 -13.13
CA VAL A 108 3.99 -5.53 -11.92
C VAL A 108 5.43 -5.81 -12.33
N GLU A 109 6.35 -4.95 -11.91
CA GLU A 109 7.79 -5.14 -12.03
C GLU A 109 8.36 -5.46 -10.64
N ASP A 110 8.93 -6.65 -10.50
CA ASP A 110 9.57 -7.10 -9.27
C ASP A 110 11.10 -7.08 -9.44
N SER A 111 11.76 -6.22 -8.66
CA SER A 111 13.21 -6.06 -8.63
C SER A 111 13.80 -6.47 -7.28
N GLY A 112 13.23 -7.47 -6.64
CA GLY A 112 13.67 -8.00 -5.34
C GLY A 112 13.10 -7.22 -4.16
N SER A 113 13.79 -6.22 -3.63
CA SER A 113 13.27 -5.40 -2.53
C SER A 113 12.29 -4.32 -2.98
N VAL A 114 12.27 -4.03 -4.29
CA VAL A 114 11.41 -2.98 -4.86
C VAL A 114 10.40 -3.57 -5.82
N LEU A 115 9.13 -3.29 -5.54
CA LEU A 115 8.01 -3.64 -6.39
C LEU A 115 7.47 -2.36 -7.03
N ARG A 116 7.43 -2.30 -8.35
CA ARG A 116 6.80 -1.22 -9.09
C ARG A 116 5.50 -1.71 -9.69
N LEU A 117 4.45 -0.98 -9.42
CA LEU A 117 3.09 -1.30 -9.86
C LEU A 117 2.57 -0.16 -10.70
N ARG A 118 2.02 -0.47 -11.85
CA ARG A 118 1.22 0.46 -12.64
C ARG A 118 -0.21 0.00 -12.66
N GLY A 119 -1.12 0.94 -12.54
CA GLY A 119 -2.53 0.65 -12.55
C GLY A 119 -3.36 1.80 -13.08
N ILE A 120 -4.63 1.53 -13.25
CA ILE A 120 -5.61 2.49 -13.76
C ILE A 120 -6.75 2.57 -12.75
N VAL A 121 -7.21 3.77 -12.46
CA VAL A 121 -8.42 3.97 -11.64
C VAL A 121 -9.61 3.36 -12.34
N ASP A 122 -10.30 2.44 -11.68
CA ASP A 122 -11.42 1.69 -12.26
C ASP A 122 -12.59 2.59 -12.60
N ASP A 123 -13.00 3.44 -11.67
CA ASP A 123 -14.10 4.38 -11.87
C ASP A 123 -13.58 5.78 -12.18
N LYS A 124 -13.49 6.11 -13.45
CA LYS A 124 -13.02 7.42 -13.91
C LYS A 124 -13.96 8.57 -13.56
N SER A 125 -15.23 8.29 -13.24
CA SER A 125 -16.19 9.33 -12.81
C SER A 125 -15.81 9.97 -11.47
N GLN A 126 -15.03 9.25 -10.66
CA GLN A 126 -14.52 9.74 -9.39
C GLN A 126 -13.31 10.66 -9.52
N LEU A 127 -12.69 10.73 -10.72
CA LEU A 127 -11.53 11.57 -10.94
C LEU A 127 -11.94 13.06 -10.95
N ARG A 128 -11.11 13.87 -10.33
CA ARG A 128 -11.24 15.32 -10.43
C ARG A 128 -10.75 15.81 -11.79
N ARG A 129 -11.19 16.99 -12.18
CA ARG A 129 -10.74 17.61 -13.44
C ARG A 129 -9.20 17.71 -13.45
N GLY A 130 -8.57 17.09 -14.45
CA GLY A 130 -7.12 17.08 -14.60
C GLY A 130 -6.37 16.02 -13.76
N GLU A 131 -7.07 15.18 -12.98
CA GLU A 131 -6.45 14.05 -12.28
C GLU A 131 -6.11 12.94 -13.27
N ASN A 132 -4.85 12.45 -13.22
CA ASN A 132 -4.40 11.36 -14.07
C ASN A 132 -5.04 10.03 -13.62
N PRO A 133 -5.70 9.30 -14.53
CA PRO A 133 -6.23 7.97 -14.21
C PRO A 133 -5.13 6.90 -14.03
N ASN A 134 -3.95 7.12 -14.57
CA ASN A 134 -2.84 6.18 -14.43
C ASN A 134 -2.11 6.44 -13.11
N ILE A 135 -1.89 5.40 -12.35
CA ILE A 135 -1.30 5.46 -11.02
C ILE A 135 -0.05 4.60 -10.99
N ASP A 136 1.07 5.20 -10.60
CA ASP A 136 2.31 4.50 -10.31
C ASP A 136 2.43 4.33 -8.80
N ILE A 137 2.72 3.11 -8.36
CA ILE A 137 2.97 2.77 -6.96
C ILE A 137 4.33 2.09 -6.88
N THR A 138 5.17 2.53 -5.98
CA THR A 138 6.43 1.86 -5.69
C THR A 138 6.41 1.41 -4.23
N VAL A 139 6.71 0.15 -3.99
CA VAL A 139 6.85 -0.43 -2.65
C VAL A 139 8.29 -0.89 -2.48
N ASP A 140 9.00 -0.33 -1.51
CA ASP A 140 10.37 -0.69 -1.16
C ASP A 140 10.38 -1.34 0.22
N SER A 141 10.43 -2.67 0.23
CA SER A 141 10.43 -3.44 1.47
C SER A 141 11.77 -3.34 2.23
N GLY A 142 12.85 -3.03 1.54
CA GLY A 142 14.16 -2.84 2.17
C GLY A 142 14.26 -1.56 2.98
N ARG A 143 13.50 -0.54 2.58
CA ARG A 143 13.42 0.76 3.26
C ARG A 143 12.14 0.94 4.08
N GLU A 144 11.26 -0.05 4.06
CA GLU A 144 9.93 0.04 4.68
C GLU A 144 9.12 1.26 4.22
N THR A 145 9.26 1.62 2.96
CA THR A 145 8.59 2.78 2.36
C THR A 145 7.78 2.40 1.13
N ALA A 146 6.78 3.22 0.85
CA ALA A 146 6.09 3.20 -0.43
C ALA A 146 5.96 4.61 -0.98
N SER A 147 5.65 4.72 -2.25
CA SER A 147 5.26 5.99 -2.86
C SER A 147 4.14 5.78 -3.84
N SER A 148 3.26 6.76 -3.94
CA SER A 148 2.16 6.75 -4.90
C SER A 148 1.83 8.17 -5.32
N SER A 149 1.13 8.32 -6.44
CA SER A 149 0.64 9.62 -6.86
C SER A 149 -0.69 9.96 -6.17
N PHE A 150 -0.82 11.21 -5.73
CA PHE A 150 -2.06 11.81 -5.26
C PHE A 150 -2.25 13.15 -5.97
N MET A 151 -3.35 13.31 -6.71
CA MET A 151 -3.62 14.53 -7.51
C MET A 151 -2.39 15.01 -8.30
N ASN A 152 -1.75 14.10 -9.02
CA ASN A 152 -0.54 14.34 -9.84
C ASN A 152 0.74 14.67 -9.05
N SER A 153 0.69 14.67 -7.71
CA SER A 153 1.87 14.82 -6.85
C SER A 153 2.30 13.47 -6.29
N LYS A 154 3.61 13.26 -6.19
CA LYS A 154 4.15 12.05 -5.55
C LYS A 154 4.10 12.19 -4.04
N VAL A 155 3.53 11.19 -3.37
CA VAL A 155 3.45 11.10 -1.92
C VAL A 155 4.33 9.97 -1.43
N SER A 156 5.15 10.25 -0.41
CA SER A 156 5.93 9.24 0.29
C SER A 156 5.15 8.69 1.48
N LEU A 157 5.19 7.37 1.66
CA LEU A 157 4.41 6.62 2.62
C LEU A 157 5.34 5.70 3.40
N LYS A 158 4.96 5.36 4.62
CA LYS A 158 5.58 4.31 5.43
C LYS A 158 4.77 3.03 5.30
N LEU A 159 5.42 1.90 5.11
CA LEU A 159 4.77 0.59 5.14
C LEU A 159 4.35 0.23 6.57
N GLU A 160 3.20 -0.41 6.73
CA GLU A 160 2.64 -0.88 8.00
C GLU A 160 2.36 -2.38 8.01
#